data_0cb84dd9879bd1dbfdae0c60ac77586c
#
_entry.id   0cb84dd9879bd1dbfdae0c60ac77586c
#
_cell.length_a   1.000
_cell.length_b   1.000
_cell.length_c   1.000
_cell.angle_alpha   90.00
_cell.angle_beta   90.00
_cell.angle_gamma   90.00
#
_symmetry.space_group_name_H-M   'P 1'
#
loop_
_entity.id
_entity.type
_entity.pdbx_description
1 polymer ?
#
loop_
_entity_poly.entity_id
_entity_poly.type
_entity_poly.pdbx_seq_one_letter_code
_entity_poly.pdbx_strand_id
1 'polypeptide(L)'
;MRNRLIRRTVDAGRAGHLRFAGALAVAGALLSGCTGYVASQPGDNFNGPPTIGDRFNQLFGGKSQAVGEPLPANAEIDCPAVKIRAGASTYAVAVPGKQPVGSDLRYQATITRTARDCTRSGGQITARIGIEGRVISGPAGSPATVEIPLRVAVVQGGIQERTIATKVYRTTVSMSETNVPFSLVGEDLVYSSPPGVPSDSYVFYIGFDPQALTPVAPARPARKK
;
A
#
# COMPACT_ATOMS: atom_id res chain seq x y z
N MET A 1 12.83 -0.55 58.89
CA MET A 1 11.67 -0.79 59.74
C MET A 1 10.38 -0.83 58.90
N ARG A 2 9.72 -1.96 59.03
CA ARG A 2 8.30 -2.34 58.73
C ARG A 2 7.79 -2.35 57.28
N ASN A 3 7.76 -3.59 56.80
CA ASN A 3 6.84 -4.20 55.83
C ASN A 3 5.37 -3.84 56.09
N ARG A 4 4.60 -3.62 55.02
CA ARG A 4 3.19 -3.96 54.96
C ARG A 4 2.87 -4.65 53.63
N LEU A 5 2.81 -5.95 53.71
CA LEU A 5 2.06 -6.83 52.81
C LEU A 5 0.58 -6.52 52.93
N ILE A 6 -0.12 -6.27 51.83
CA ILE A 6 -1.57 -6.37 51.78
C ILE A 6 -1.91 -7.51 50.80
N ARG A 7 -2.23 -8.64 51.40
CA ARG A 7 -2.97 -9.74 50.76
C ARG A 7 -4.40 -9.25 50.50
N ARG A 8 -4.91 -9.42 49.31
CA ARG A 8 -6.36 -9.46 49.06
C ARG A 8 -6.73 -10.82 48.47
N THR A 9 -7.64 -11.40 49.19
CA THR A 9 -8.27 -12.66 49.13
C THR A 9 -9.08 -12.84 47.84
N VAL A 10 -9.02 -14.07 47.35
CA VAL A 10 -9.84 -14.67 46.29
C VAL A 10 -11.23 -14.93 46.87
N ASP A 11 -12.26 -14.37 46.25
CA ASP A 11 -13.63 -14.82 46.49
C ASP A 11 -14.12 -15.62 45.27
N ALA A 12 -14.31 -16.91 45.55
CA ALA A 12 -14.98 -17.85 44.67
C ALA A 12 -16.50 -17.78 44.94
N GLY A 13 -17.25 -17.43 43.93
CA GLY A 13 -18.72 -17.33 43.97
C GLY A 13 -19.39 -18.00 42.78
N ARG A 14 -19.65 -19.27 42.93
CA ARG A 14 -20.93 -19.97 42.84
C ARG A 14 -21.62 -20.10 41.48
N ALA A 15 -21.63 -21.30 41.03
CA ALA A 15 -22.42 -21.90 39.96
C ALA A 15 -23.94 -21.60 40.08
N GLY A 16 -24.53 -21.27 38.95
CA GLY A 16 -25.97 -21.22 38.72
C GLY A 16 -26.34 -22.00 37.48
N HIS A 17 -26.72 -23.23 37.64
CA HIS A 17 -27.37 -24.06 36.62
C HIS A 17 -28.76 -23.51 36.34
N LEU A 18 -29.08 -23.12 35.12
CA LEU A 18 -30.46 -23.06 34.64
C LEU A 18 -30.58 -23.87 33.37
N ARG A 19 -31.19 -25.05 33.54
CA ARG A 19 -31.68 -25.90 32.45
C ARG A 19 -32.97 -25.24 31.92
N PHE A 20 -33.06 -24.96 30.66
CA PHE A 20 -34.33 -24.85 29.92
C PHE A 20 -34.26 -25.78 28.72
N ALA A 21 -35.08 -26.84 28.86
CA ALA A 21 -35.48 -27.71 27.77
C ALA A 21 -36.67 -27.06 27.08
N GLY A 22 -36.76 -27.21 25.78
CA GLY A 22 -38.05 -27.03 25.12
C GLY A 22 -37.99 -26.51 23.68
N ALA A 23 -38.37 -27.44 22.85
CA ALA A 23 -39.16 -27.30 21.62
C ALA A 23 -38.44 -27.10 20.28
N LEU A 24 -38.42 -28.21 19.53
CA LEU A 24 -38.37 -28.29 18.08
C LEU A 24 -39.49 -27.46 17.42
N ALA A 25 -39.14 -26.67 16.44
CA ALA A 25 -40.03 -26.29 15.36
C ALA A 25 -39.27 -26.34 14.03
N VAL A 26 -39.60 -27.33 13.25
CA VAL A 26 -39.25 -27.51 11.84
C VAL A 26 -40.15 -26.60 11.05
N ALA A 27 -39.59 -25.70 10.23
CA ALA A 27 -40.25 -25.03 9.12
C ALA A 27 -39.14 -24.54 8.19
N GLY A 28 -38.89 -25.19 7.07
CA GLY A 28 -39.58 -24.86 5.85
C GLY A 28 -38.65 -24.03 4.97
N ALA A 29 -37.98 -24.70 4.01
CA ALA A 29 -37.16 -24.13 2.93
C ALA A 29 -37.88 -23.02 2.16
N LEU A 30 -37.18 -21.90 1.95
CA LEU A 30 -37.34 -21.10 0.73
C LEU A 30 -35.94 -20.67 0.28
N LEU A 31 -35.39 -21.45 -0.63
CA LEU A 31 -34.28 -21.07 -1.50
C LEU A 31 -34.77 -20.00 -2.46
N SER A 32 -34.67 -18.75 -2.08
CA SER A 32 -34.77 -17.63 -3.04
C SER A 32 -33.39 -17.40 -3.59
N GLY A 33 -33.12 -17.97 -4.76
CA GLY A 33 -31.95 -17.66 -5.57
C GLY A 33 -32.00 -16.18 -5.97
N CYS A 34 -31.11 -15.38 -5.41
CA CYS A 34 -30.74 -14.11 -5.99
C CYS A 34 -29.85 -14.38 -7.21
N THR A 35 -30.46 -14.61 -8.36
CA THR A 35 -29.83 -14.41 -9.66
C THR A 35 -29.60 -12.90 -9.78
N GLY A 36 -28.41 -12.44 -9.40
CA GLY A 36 -27.95 -11.11 -9.72
C GLY A 36 -27.84 -10.96 -11.23
N TYR A 37 -28.83 -10.35 -11.85
CA TYR A 37 -28.73 -9.83 -13.21
C TYR A 37 -27.67 -8.73 -13.17
N VAL A 38 -26.46 -9.04 -13.61
CA VAL A 38 -25.48 -8.02 -14.00
C VAL A 38 -26.00 -7.46 -15.30
N ALA A 39 -26.69 -6.31 -15.23
CA ALA A 39 -26.99 -5.53 -16.40
C ALA A 39 -25.64 -5.11 -17.01
N SER A 40 -25.31 -5.75 -18.14
CA SER A 40 -24.23 -5.30 -19.01
C SER A 40 -24.59 -3.92 -19.53
N GLN A 41 -23.99 -2.88 -19.01
CA GLN A 41 -24.05 -1.56 -19.64
C GLN A 41 -23.27 -1.62 -20.95
N PRO A 42 -23.83 -1.14 -22.05
CA PRO A 42 -23.10 -1.03 -23.32
C PRO A 42 -21.96 -0.03 -23.13
N GLY A 43 -20.77 -0.42 -23.60
CA GLY A 43 -19.54 0.33 -23.40
C GLY A 43 -19.60 1.74 -23.94
N ASP A 44 -19.26 2.66 -23.08
CA ASP A 44 -18.82 3.98 -23.45
C ASP A 44 -17.39 3.86 -23.99
N ASN A 45 -17.25 3.90 -25.32
CA ASN A 45 -15.99 4.06 -25.99
C ASN A 45 -15.45 5.48 -25.73
N PHE A 46 -14.90 5.70 -24.56
CA PHE A 46 -14.11 6.89 -24.29
C PHE A 46 -12.72 6.71 -24.93
N ASN A 47 -12.55 7.24 -26.12
CA ASN A 47 -11.27 7.34 -26.84
C ASN A 47 -10.40 8.49 -26.26
N GLY A 48 -10.42 8.67 -24.95
CA GLY A 48 -9.53 9.60 -24.22
C GLY A 48 -8.29 8.90 -23.69
N PRO A 49 -7.19 9.62 -23.40
CA PRO A 49 -6.05 9.03 -22.72
C PRO A 49 -6.52 8.45 -21.37
N PRO A 50 -6.06 7.23 -20.98
CA PRO A 50 -6.51 6.56 -19.77
C PRO A 50 -6.27 7.43 -18.54
N THR A 51 -7.28 7.58 -17.71
CA THR A 51 -7.18 8.34 -16.47
C THR A 51 -6.35 7.58 -15.44
N ILE A 52 -5.89 8.28 -14.38
CA ILE A 52 -5.16 7.64 -13.27
C ILE A 52 -6.02 6.53 -12.64
N GLY A 53 -7.34 6.73 -12.57
CA GLY A 53 -8.28 5.72 -12.09
C GLY A 53 -8.33 4.46 -12.97
N ASP A 54 -8.30 4.62 -14.29
CA ASP A 54 -8.32 3.49 -15.22
C ASP A 54 -7.02 2.67 -15.12
N ARG A 55 -5.89 3.34 -15.00
CA ARG A 55 -4.57 2.72 -14.82
C ARG A 55 -4.45 1.99 -13.49
N PHE A 56 -5.07 2.56 -12.46
CA PHE A 56 -5.12 1.96 -11.14
C PHE A 56 -6.02 0.72 -11.13
N ASN A 57 -7.20 0.82 -11.73
CA ASN A 57 -8.14 -0.30 -11.85
C ASN A 57 -7.56 -1.45 -12.71
N GLN A 58 -6.70 -1.14 -13.69
CA GLN A 58 -5.98 -2.14 -14.48
C GLN A 58 -4.94 -2.91 -13.64
N LEU A 59 -4.31 -2.27 -12.66
CA LEU A 59 -3.32 -2.91 -11.78
C LEU A 59 -3.96 -3.69 -10.61
N PHE A 60 -5.07 -3.19 -10.08
CA PHE A 60 -5.72 -3.75 -8.90
C PHE A 60 -7.08 -4.40 -9.18
N GLY A 61 -7.72 -4.03 -10.29
CA GLY A 61 -8.94 -4.66 -10.76
C GLY A 61 -8.62 -6.05 -11.29
N GLY A 62 -8.75 -7.08 -10.45
CA GLY A 62 -8.58 -8.46 -10.85
C GLY A 62 -9.58 -8.83 -11.93
N LYS A 63 -9.17 -8.85 -13.20
CA LYS A 63 -9.86 -9.64 -14.20
C LYS A 63 -9.70 -11.10 -13.81
N SER A 64 -10.80 -11.76 -13.45
CA SER A 64 -10.87 -13.20 -13.47
C SER A 64 -10.45 -13.65 -14.88
N GLN A 65 -9.30 -14.27 -15.00
CA GLN A 65 -8.85 -14.84 -16.27
C GLN A 65 -9.84 -15.93 -16.66
N ALA A 66 -10.54 -15.70 -17.76
CA ALA A 66 -11.27 -16.77 -18.43
C ALA A 66 -10.24 -17.78 -18.92
N VAL A 67 -10.36 -19.01 -18.43
CA VAL A 67 -9.56 -20.16 -18.86
C VAL A 67 -9.85 -20.39 -20.35
N GLY A 68 -8.89 -20.15 -21.24
CA GLY A 68 -8.98 -20.69 -22.60
C GLY A 68 -8.47 -19.86 -23.77
N GLU A 69 -7.70 -18.77 -23.57
CA GLU A 69 -7.10 -18.08 -24.71
C GLU A 69 -5.57 -18.21 -24.68
N PRO A 70 -4.91 -18.63 -25.81
CA PRO A 70 -3.47 -18.72 -25.86
C PRO A 70 -2.88 -17.33 -25.66
N LEU A 71 -2.06 -17.18 -24.62
CA LEU A 71 -1.33 -15.97 -24.33
C LEU A 71 -0.46 -15.56 -25.51
N PRO A 72 -0.44 -14.27 -25.93
CA PRO A 72 0.50 -13.80 -26.92
C PRO A 72 1.92 -13.99 -26.39
N ALA A 73 2.85 -14.29 -27.30
CA ALA A 73 4.25 -14.69 -27.04
C ALA A 73 5.15 -13.59 -26.39
N ASN A 74 4.61 -12.65 -25.68
CA ASN A 74 5.33 -11.83 -24.72
C ASN A 74 5.29 -12.59 -23.40
N ALA A 75 6.34 -13.39 -23.15
CA ALA A 75 6.51 -14.14 -21.93
C ALA A 75 6.12 -13.27 -20.74
N GLU A 76 5.15 -13.74 -19.97
CA GLU A 76 4.81 -13.18 -18.66
C GLU A 76 6.10 -13.08 -17.86
N ILE A 77 6.64 -11.88 -17.75
CA ILE A 77 7.88 -11.67 -17.02
C ILE A 77 7.49 -11.76 -15.56
N ASP A 78 8.07 -12.74 -14.87
CA ASP A 78 7.96 -12.82 -13.43
C ASP A 78 8.52 -11.53 -12.82
N CYS A 79 7.61 -10.65 -12.42
CA CYS A 79 7.93 -9.34 -11.88
C CYS A 79 8.44 -9.49 -10.44
N PRO A 80 9.56 -8.87 -10.05
CA PRO A 80 10.11 -8.95 -8.70
C PRO A 80 9.09 -8.67 -7.61
N ALA A 81 9.25 -9.33 -6.46
CA ALA A 81 8.36 -9.14 -5.32
C ALA A 81 8.41 -7.68 -4.80
N VAL A 82 7.26 -7.18 -4.37
CA VAL A 82 7.16 -5.89 -3.68
C VAL A 82 7.20 -6.10 -2.17
N LYS A 83 8.03 -5.32 -1.49
CA LYS A 83 8.11 -5.28 -0.03
C LYS A 83 8.06 -3.83 0.45
N ILE A 84 7.29 -3.58 1.49
CA ILE A 84 7.33 -2.30 2.18
C ILE A 84 8.57 -2.30 3.08
N ARG A 85 9.41 -1.27 2.95
CA ARG A 85 10.62 -1.15 3.76
C ARG A 85 10.25 -0.99 5.24
N ALA A 86 10.92 -1.73 6.12
CA ALA A 86 10.71 -1.63 7.55
C ALA A 86 10.90 -0.18 8.04
N GLY A 87 9.98 0.32 8.84
CA GLY A 87 9.96 1.70 9.33
C GLY A 87 9.48 2.76 8.32
N ALA A 88 9.18 2.38 7.07
CA ALA A 88 8.72 3.32 6.04
C ALA A 88 7.30 3.04 5.55
N SER A 89 6.53 2.21 6.25
CA SER A 89 5.12 1.91 5.97
C SER A 89 4.16 3.03 6.38
N THR A 90 4.63 3.93 7.23
CA THR A 90 3.86 5.03 7.81
C THR A 90 4.65 6.32 7.72
N TYR A 91 3.96 7.42 7.40
CA TYR A 91 4.49 8.77 7.35
C TYR A 91 3.64 9.67 8.24
N ALA A 92 4.17 10.08 9.38
CA ALA A 92 3.47 10.91 10.35
C ALA A 92 4.12 12.30 10.43
N VAL A 93 3.29 13.34 10.46
CA VAL A 93 3.71 14.74 10.48
C VAL A 93 3.08 15.42 11.69
N ALA A 94 3.93 16.10 12.48
CA ALA A 94 3.54 16.88 13.64
C ALA A 94 3.44 18.38 13.32
N VAL A 95 3.00 19.14 14.31
CA VAL A 95 3.19 20.59 14.33
C VAL A 95 4.70 20.92 14.37
N PRO A 96 5.13 22.04 13.77
CA PRO A 96 6.55 22.37 13.69
C PRO A 96 7.28 22.30 15.04
N GLY A 97 8.45 21.62 15.05
CA GLY A 97 9.28 21.47 16.23
C GLY A 97 8.83 20.44 17.25
N LYS A 98 7.78 19.64 16.94
CA LYS A 98 7.26 18.58 17.81
C LYS A 98 7.43 17.19 17.21
N GLN A 99 7.27 16.17 18.03
CA GLN A 99 7.23 14.78 17.59
C GLN A 99 5.81 14.43 17.10
N PRO A 100 5.65 13.56 16.08
CA PRO A 100 4.35 13.20 15.51
C PRO A 100 3.60 12.18 16.38
N VAL A 101 3.33 12.54 17.63
CA VAL A 101 2.66 11.69 18.62
C VAL A 101 1.58 12.48 19.39
N GLY A 102 0.54 11.77 19.83
CA GLY A 102 -0.51 12.33 20.66
C GLY A 102 -1.19 13.57 20.06
N SER A 103 -1.34 14.61 20.87
CA SER A 103 -2.02 15.86 20.49
C SER A 103 -1.26 16.68 19.43
N ASP A 104 0.03 16.45 19.27
CA ASP A 104 0.87 17.19 18.32
C ASP A 104 0.83 16.62 16.89
N LEU A 105 0.22 15.44 16.69
CA LEU A 105 0.07 14.82 15.38
C LEU A 105 -0.91 15.61 14.49
N ARG A 106 -0.44 16.05 13.33
CA ARG A 106 -1.27 16.72 12.31
C ARG A 106 -1.94 15.72 11.38
N TYR A 107 -1.20 14.79 10.83
CA TYR A 107 -1.73 13.72 9.99
C TYR A 107 -0.76 12.54 9.91
N GLN A 108 -1.30 11.41 9.51
CA GLN A 108 -0.54 10.20 9.27
C GLN A 108 -1.00 9.54 7.98
N ALA A 109 -0.06 9.24 7.09
CA ALA A 109 -0.29 8.41 5.91
C ALA A 109 0.19 6.99 6.16
N THR A 110 -0.52 6.00 5.58
CA THR A 110 -0.17 4.57 5.69
C THR A 110 -0.38 3.90 4.34
N ILE A 111 0.57 3.08 3.90
CA ILE A 111 0.44 2.22 2.71
C ILE A 111 -0.45 1.03 3.10
N THR A 112 -1.49 0.76 2.31
CA THR A 112 -2.45 -0.33 2.57
C THR A 112 -2.33 -1.46 1.56
N ARG A 113 -1.99 -1.15 0.30
CA ARG A 113 -1.89 -2.14 -0.77
C ARG A 113 -0.87 -1.72 -1.82
N THR A 114 -0.24 -2.71 -2.45
CA THR A 114 0.69 -2.50 -3.55
C THR A 114 0.40 -3.46 -4.69
N ALA A 115 0.66 -3.04 -5.92
CA ALA A 115 0.61 -3.87 -7.11
C ALA A 115 1.84 -3.60 -7.98
N ARG A 116 2.12 -4.52 -8.89
CA ARG A 116 3.23 -4.41 -9.82
C ARG A 116 2.88 -5.02 -11.16
N ASP A 117 3.50 -4.47 -12.19
CA ASP A 117 3.49 -4.98 -13.54
C ASP A 117 4.84 -4.68 -14.20
N CYS A 118 5.38 -5.59 -15.01
CA CYS A 118 6.71 -5.45 -15.60
C CYS A 118 6.68 -5.80 -17.08
N THR A 119 7.41 -5.01 -17.86
CA THR A 119 7.69 -5.31 -19.26
C THR A 119 9.19 -5.39 -19.49
N ARG A 120 9.64 -6.34 -20.31
CA ARG A 120 11.05 -6.49 -20.69
C ARG A 120 11.26 -6.06 -22.12
N SER A 121 12.27 -5.22 -22.36
CA SER A 121 12.70 -4.83 -23.69
C SER A 121 14.20 -4.58 -23.71
N GLY A 122 14.94 -5.21 -24.65
CA GLY A 122 16.36 -4.95 -24.87
C GLY A 122 17.27 -5.13 -23.64
N GLY A 123 16.97 -6.08 -22.74
CA GLY A 123 17.75 -6.29 -21.51
C GLY A 123 17.44 -5.31 -20.39
N GLN A 124 16.45 -4.45 -20.57
CA GLN A 124 15.90 -3.57 -19.54
C GLN A 124 14.52 -4.05 -19.12
N ILE A 125 14.18 -3.80 -17.87
CA ILE A 125 12.84 -4.00 -17.32
C ILE A 125 12.28 -2.64 -16.96
N THR A 126 11.08 -2.37 -17.46
CA THR A 126 10.26 -1.22 -17.05
C THR A 126 9.19 -1.74 -16.12
N ALA A 127 9.18 -1.26 -14.89
CA ALA A 127 8.21 -1.63 -13.87
C ALA A 127 7.19 -0.52 -13.66
N ARG A 128 5.92 -0.92 -13.60
CA ARG A 128 4.79 -0.12 -13.14
C ARG A 128 4.45 -0.55 -11.72
N ILE A 129 4.41 0.41 -10.81
CA ILE A 129 4.18 0.14 -9.38
C ILE A 129 2.95 0.91 -8.94
N GLY A 130 1.91 0.18 -8.54
CA GLY A 130 0.71 0.74 -7.92
C GLY A 130 0.84 0.76 -6.41
N ILE A 131 0.48 1.86 -5.78
CA ILE A 131 0.50 2.05 -4.32
C ILE A 131 -0.84 2.65 -3.91
N GLU A 132 -1.54 1.97 -3.01
CA GLU A 132 -2.71 2.49 -2.32
C GLU A 132 -2.38 2.78 -0.87
N GLY A 133 -3.03 3.79 -0.34
CA GLY A 133 -2.92 4.14 1.06
C GLY A 133 -4.05 5.03 1.52
N ARG A 134 -3.92 5.50 2.73
CA ARG A 134 -4.87 6.46 3.32
C ARG A 134 -4.12 7.48 4.17
N VAL A 135 -4.68 8.66 4.24
CA VAL A 135 -4.24 9.73 5.15
C VAL A 135 -5.31 9.95 6.20
N ILE A 136 -4.90 9.96 7.45
CA ILE A 136 -5.77 10.21 8.60
C ILE A 136 -5.34 11.52 9.25
N SER A 137 -6.30 12.43 9.49
CA SER A 137 -6.07 13.64 10.26
C SER A 137 -5.80 13.32 11.72
N GLY A 138 -4.76 13.94 12.27
CA GLY A 138 -4.47 13.89 13.70
C GLY A 138 -5.18 14.97 14.51
N PRO A 139 -5.09 14.93 15.86
CA PRO A 139 -5.74 15.89 16.75
C PRO A 139 -5.33 17.35 16.53
N ALA A 140 -4.09 17.59 16.07
CA ALA A 140 -3.61 18.93 15.76
C ALA A 140 -4.18 19.52 14.45
N GLY A 141 -4.97 18.75 13.72
CA GLY A 141 -5.57 19.14 12.44
C GLY A 141 -4.61 19.07 11.25
N SER A 142 -5.05 18.43 10.17
CA SER A 142 -4.31 18.39 8.91
C SER A 142 -4.46 19.71 8.13
N PRO A 143 -3.51 20.05 7.24
CA PRO A 143 -3.75 21.09 6.25
C PRO A 143 -4.81 20.63 5.24
N ALA A 144 -5.40 21.56 4.49
CA ALA A 144 -6.38 21.24 3.45
C ALA A 144 -5.84 20.32 2.36
N THR A 145 -4.52 20.34 2.16
CA THR A 145 -3.81 19.53 1.17
C THR A 145 -2.53 19.02 1.78
N VAL A 146 -2.23 17.73 1.58
CA VAL A 146 -0.98 17.10 2.00
C VAL A 146 -0.26 16.50 0.79
N GLU A 147 1.07 16.59 0.79
CA GLU A 147 1.92 15.95 -0.20
C GLU A 147 2.49 14.66 0.39
N ILE A 148 2.33 13.57 -0.34
CA ILE A 148 2.75 12.23 0.06
C ILE A 148 3.97 11.82 -0.75
N PRO A 149 5.18 11.80 -0.14
CA PRO A 149 6.40 11.40 -0.81
C PRO A 149 6.59 9.89 -0.69
N LEU A 150 6.76 9.21 -1.81
CA LEU A 150 6.99 7.78 -1.89
C LEU A 150 8.26 7.50 -2.67
N ARG A 151 9.07 6.58 -2.18
CA ARG A 151 10.25 6.07 -2.89
C ARG A 151 10.05 4.62 -3.23
N VAL A 152 10.41 4.27 -4.47
CA VAL A 152 10.57 2.88 -4.91
C VAL A 152 12.03 2.65 -5.23
N ALA A 153 12.60 1.58 -4.71
CA ALA A 153 13.97 1.16 -4.98
C ALA A 153 13.98 -0.27 -5.48
N VAL A 154 14.72 -0.53 -6.56
CA VAL A 154 15.05 -1.87 -7.04
C VAL A 154 16.34 -2.31 -6.37
N VAL A 155 16.27 -3.36 -5.59
CA VAL A 155 17.42 -3.92 -4.88
C VAL A 155 17.70 -5.29 -5.42
N GLN A 156 18.94 -5.51 -5.85
CA GLN A 156 19.44 -6.83 -6.19
C GLN A 156 19.90 -7.52 -4.90
N GLY A 157 19.26 -8.66 -4.59
CA GLY A 157 19.62 -9.50 -3.45
C GLY A 157 20.93 -10.24 -3.64
N GLY A 158 21.41 -10.88 -2.59
CA GLY A 158 22.65 -11.64 -2.55
C GLY A 158 23.40 -11.41 -1.25
N ILE A 159 24.68 -11.84 -1.19
CA ILE A 159 25.53 -11.64 0.00
C ILE A 159 25.71 -10.14 0.30
N GLN A 160 25.73 -9.32 -0.74
CA GLN A 160 25.73 -7.84 -0.63
C GLN A 160 24.54 -7.30 -1.42
N GLU A 161 23.52 -6.86 -0.71
CA GLU A 161 22.39 -6.18 -1.33
C GLU A 161 22.85 -4.86 -1.96
N ARG A 162 22.42 -4.62 -3.21
CA ARG A 162 22.75 -3.41 -3.95
C ARG A 162 21.51 -2.77 -4.56
N THR A 163 21.27 -1.51 -4.25
CA THR A 163 20.26 -0.71 -4.95
C THR A 163 20.75 -0.43 -6.37
N ILE A 164 20.01 -0.89 -7.37
CA ILE A 164 20.36 -0.73 -8.79
C ILE A 164 19.56 0.36 -9.49
N ALA A 165 18.38 0.68 -8.97
CA ALA A 165 17.57 1.80 -9.41
C ALA A 165 16.74 2.34 -8.25
N THR A 166 16.43 3.62 -8.28
CA THR A 166 15.54 4.26 -7.30
C THR A 166 14.80 5.41 -7.94
N LYS A 167 13.54 5.58 -7.56
CA LYS A 167 12.70 6.69 -8.00
C LYS A 167 11.82 7.21 -6.90
N VAL A 168 11.64 8.52 -6.88
CA VAL A 168 10.71 9.21 -6.00
C VAL A 168 9.47 9.56 -6.77
N TYR A 169 8.33 9.29 -6.17
CA TYR A 169 7.02 9.69 -6.64
C TYR A 169 6.36 10.56 -5.57
N ARG A 170 5.50 11.46 -6.00
CA ARG A 170 4.73 12.33 -5.12
C ARG A 170 3.28 12.34 -5.55
N THR A 171 2.39 12.34 -4.59
CA THR A 171 0.96 12.53 -4.84
C THR A 171 0.40 13.52 -3.84
N THR A 172 -0.58 14.29 -4.28
CA THR A 172 -1.24 15.30 -3.46
C THR A 172 -2.61 14.78 -3.05
N VAL A 173 -2.95 14.91 -1.77
CA VAL A 173 -4.20 14.47 -1.19
C VAL A 173 -4.94 15.67 -0.60
N SER A 174 -6.17 15.92 -1.06
CA SER A 174 -7.06 16.93 -0.49
C SER A 174 -7.77 16.35 0.73
N MET A 175 -7.55 16.96 1.89
CA MET A 175 -8.09 16.51 3.17
C MET A 175 -9.51 17.05 3.39
N SER A 176 -10.47 16.52 2.61
CA SER A 176 -11.90 16.86 2.75
C SER A 176 -12.57 16.20 3.95
N GLU A 177 -11.97 15.11 4.43
CA GLU A 177 -12.46 14.28 5.53
C GLU A 177 -11.31 13.89 6.47
N THR A 178 -11.65 13.29 7.60
CA THR A 178 -10.64 12.83 8.58
C THR A 178 -9.86 11.61 8.12
N ASN A 179 -10.36 10.87 7.13
CA ASN A 179 -9.73 9.68 6.54
C ASN A 179 -9.91 9.69 5.02
N VAL A 180 -8.86 10.02 4.32
CA VAL A 180 -8.88 10.16 2.85
C VAL A 180 -7.98 9.11 2.21
N PRO A 181 -8.50 8.25 1.31
CA PRO A 181 -7.69 7.33 0.54
C PRO A 181 -6.86 8.08 -0.50
N PHE A 182 -5.71 7.52 -0.85
CA PHE A 182 -4.90 7.96 -1.98
C PHE A 182 -4.43 6.77 -2.81
N SER A 183 -4.14 7.04 -4.07
CA SER A 183 -3.54 6.09 -4.99
C SER A 183 -2.46 6.76 -5.84
N LEU A 184 -1.46 5.98 -6.19
CA LEU A 184 -0.35 6.40 -7.04
C LEU A 184 0.04 5.25 -7.96
N VAL A 185 0.31 5.55 -9.24
CA VAL A 185 0.97 4.62 -10.17
C VAL A 185 2.25 5.26 -10.68
N GLY A 186 3.39 4.63 -10.34
CA GLY A 186 4.69 4.96 -10.91
C GLY A 186 4.93 4.09 -12.14
N GLU A 187 5.09 4.69 -13.33
CA GLU A 187 5.11 3.96 -14.61
C GLU A 187 6.51 3.83 -15.23
N ASP A 188 7.49 4.50 -14.68
CA ASP A 188 8.76 4.76 -15.33
C ASP A 188 9.97 4.33 -14.48
N LEU A 189 9.81 3.27 -13.70
CA LEU A 189 10.93 2.65 -12.99
C LEU A 189 11.63 1.67 -13.92
N VAL A 190 12.76 2.11 -14.47
CA VAL A 190 13.55 1.31 -15.42
C VAL A 190 14.83 0.82 -14.74
N TYR A 191 15.17 -0.44 -14.96
CA TYR A 191 16.44 -1.02 -14.52
C TYR A 191 16.97 -2.08 -15.48
N SER A 192 18.29 -2.29 -15.47
CA SER A 192 18.94 -3.32 -16.26
C SER A 192 18.81 -4.67 -15.60
N SER A 193 18.43 -5.68 -16.38
CA SER A 193 18.40 -7.09 -15.96
C SER A 193 19.18 -7.91 -17.00
N PRO A 194 20.47 -8.21 -16.74
CA PRO A 194 21.28 -9.01 -17.65
C PRO A 194 20.65 -10.37 -17.94
N PRO A 195 20.89 -10.95 -19.13
CA PRO A 195 20.45 -12.30 -19.44
C PRO A 195 20.96 -13.31 -18.40
N GLY A 196 20.09 -14.25 -18.01
CA GLY A 196 20.43 -15.31 -17.04
C GLY A 196 20.29 -14.89 -15.57
N VAL A 197 19.98 -13.63 -15.26
CA VAL A 197 19.67 -13.23 -13.88
C VAL A 197 18.16 -13.41 -13.66
N PRO A 198 17.75 -14.28 -12.70
CA PRO A 198 16.35 -14.52 -12.41
C PRO A 198 15.68 -13.27 -11.81
N SER A 199 14.37 -13.11 -12.03
CA SER A 199 13.60 -11.97 -11.52
C SER A 199 13.49 -11.96 -9.99
N ASP A 200 13.53 -13.12 -9.34
CA ASP A 200 13.54 -13.29 -7.89
C ASP A 200 14.85 -12.83 -7.23
N SER A 201 15.91 -12.59 -8.03
CA SER A 201 17.12 -11.93 -7.55
C SER A 201 16.93 -10.44 -7.23
N TYR A 202 15.78 -9.86 -7.60
CA TYR A 202 15.45 -8.48 -7.35
C TYR A 202 14.25 -8.35 -6.43
N VAL A 203 14.19 -7.24 -5.70
CA VAL A 203 13.06 -6.87 -4.83
C VAL A 203 12.75 -5.39 -5.03
N PHE A 204 11.49 -5.05 -5.16
CA PHE A 204 11.03 -3.66 -5.10
C PHE A 204 10.74 -3.28 -3.65
N TYR A 205 11.56 -2.43 -3.07
CA TYR A 205 11.27 -1.83 -1.77
C TYR A 205 10.52 -0.53 -1.96
N ILE A 206 9.38 -0.41 -1.29
CA ILE A 206 8.53 0.77 -1.28
C ILE A 206 8.50 1.35 0.13
N GLY A 207 8.45 2.67 0.23
CA GLY A 207 8.28 3.34 1.50
C GLY A 207 8.07 4.83 1.36
N PHE A 208 7.56 5.45 2.42
CA PHE A 208 7.56 6.90 2.51
C PHE A 208 8.98 7.45 2.64
N ASP A 209 9.23 8.55 1.96
CA ASP A 209 10.52 9.24 1.97
C ASP A 209 10.34 10.74 2.24
N PRO A 210 10.28 11.15 3.51
CA PRO A 210 10.14 12.56 3.86
C PRO A 210 11.24 13.45 3.31
N GLN A 211 12.44 12.93 3.11
CA GLN A 211 13.58 13.69 2.56
C GLN A 211 13.34 14.13 1.12
N ALA A 212 12.49 13.42 0.39
CA ALA A 212 12.14 13.80 -0.96
C ALA A 212 11.36 15.13 -1.05
N LEU A 213 10.77 15.59 0.05
CA LEU A 213 10.09 16.89 0.12
C LEU A 213 11.05 18.04 0.44
N THR A 214 12.28 17.73 0.87
CA THR A 214 13.30 18.75 1.15
C THR A 214 13.92 19.21 -0.17
N PRO A 215 13.98 20.53 -0.44
CA PRO A 215 14.69 21.03 -1.59
C PRO A 215 16.16 20.58 -1.55
N VAL A 216 16.64 20.01 -2.67
CA VAL A 216 18.07 19.68 -2.78
C VAL A 216 18.84 20.99 -2.75
N ALA A 217 19.64 21.24 -1.71
CA ALA A 217 20.53 22.39 -1.67
C ALA A 217 21.47 22.33 -2.90
N PRO A 218 21.66 23.45 -3.62
CA PRO A 218 22.57 23.48 -4.75
C PRO A 218 23.95 23.01 -4.29
N ALA A 219 24.55 22.12 -5.09
CA ALA A 219 25.88 21.59 -4.81
C ALA A 219 26.86 22.77 -4.62
N ARG A 220 27.50 22.84 -3.46
CA ARG A 220 28.55 23.83 -3.21
C ARG A 220 29.61 23.64 -4.29
N PRO A 221 29.98 24.71 -5.03
CA PRO A 221 31.07 24.61 -6.01
C PRO A 221 32.33 24.11 -5.31
N ALA A 222 32.97 23.10 -5.92
CA ALA A 222 34.23 22.57 -5.40
C ALA A 222 35.23 23.69 -5.25
N ARG A 223 35.71 23.93 -4.03
CA ARG A 223 36.75 24.90 -3.74
C ARG A 223 38.02 24.43 -4.45
N LYS A 224 38.39 25.10 -5.55
CA LYS A 224 39.69 24.87 -6.20
C LYS A 224 40.79 25.16 -5.18
N LYS A 225 41.64 24.16 -4.94
CA LYS A 225 42.87 24.31 -4.22
C LYS A 225 43.91 25.00 -5.11
#